data_4793ce6cb2d21731eefce596a3ff3855
#
_entry.id   4793ce6cb2d21731eefce596a3ff3855
#
_cell.length_a   1.000
_cell.length_b   1.000
_cell.length_c   1.000
_cell.angle_alpha   90.00
_cell.angle_beta   90.00
_cell.angle_gamma   90.00
#
_symmetry.space_group_name_H-M   'P 1'
#
loop_
_entity.id
_entity.type
_entity.pdbx_description
1 polymer ?
#
loop_
_entity_poly.entity_id
_entity_poly.type
_entity_poly.pdbx_seq_one_letter_code
_entity_poly.pdbx_strand_id
1 'polypeptide(L)'
;MAVLSACDAPYEPGIIAPVEGFAGLVAGDEPRAVTIGRDVIGNGGSAADAAVAMYFAMGVTLPSRVGVGGGGVCVVHNSGLGLQEGNPFAEVYSFLPDPAAPARLQLAGPRAMAVLHARHGVHRWESLLNDAERLARLGHGVSRAFASDLAAAADFVAASPALRQTFSNASGTLAREGDEIVQTELSGLISGLRRQGAGYLYSGAFANRLVEAANGMGVALTNQELREMVPQVSPPLTLAYGDNVVYFPPVSGGLPSAQLWGALTEVENYAGATPAGRAHLLAEAGQRVFAARGDWGSDAAALVAEPQLERLMAGVNLRQHAPAAAGTAVAVPPVSNPFTAGFVVADRWSSAVACSFTMHGLFGAGRVVPGTGVLLPKAPQPGADNLSAAIVANRFNGTVYFAGTASGGLAAPAALTRVMLESQDSGEELEAAVAAPRLVNVGVPDVTYYEPSLPADLQNALRQYGHDLRPESGVGRANAFRCIAGLRVDPGTCQVATDRRGHGLGVVVQ
;
A
#
# COMPACT_ATOMS: atom_id res chain seq x y z
N MET A 1 -60.14 20.09 -9.02
CA MET A 1 -59.16 19.68 -8.01
C MET A 1 -58.46 18.44 -8.53
N ALA A 2 -57.27 18.60 -9.05
CA ALA A 2 -56.42 17.48 -9.47
C ALA A 2 -55.53 17.09 -8.27
N VAL A 3 -55.72 15.86 -7.80
CA VAL A 3 -54.85 15.28 -6.76
C VAL A 3 -53.58 14.84 -7.45
N LEU A 4 -52.50 15.54 -7.19
CA LEU A 4 -51.14 15.12 -7.53
C LEU A 4 -50.81 13.90 -6.64
N SER A 5 -50.88 12.68 -7.20
CA SER A 5 -50.23 11.52 -6.60
C SER A 5 -48.73 11.72 -6.67
N ALA A 6 -48.12 12.01 -5.56
CA ALA A 6 -46.66 11.87 -5.39
C ALA A 6 -46.35 10.37 -5.53
N CYS A 7 -45.63 9.97 -6.57
CA CYS A 7 -45.04 8.64 -6.65
C CYS A 7 -43.90 8.61 -5.62
N ASP A 8 -44.19 8.10 -4.44
CA ASP A 8 -43.12 7.63 -3.55
C ASP A 8 -42.43 6.46 -4.26
N ALA A 9 -41.20 6.67 -4.67
CA ALA A 9 -40.35 5.56 -5.09
C ALA A 9 -40.26 4.57 -3.90
N PRO A 10 -40.39 3.26 -4.15
CA PRO A 10 -40.35 2.28 -3.08
C PRO A 10 -38.96 2.41 -2.37
N TYR A 11 -39.01 2.76 -1.10
CA TYR A 11 -37.82 2.79 -0.25
C TYR A 11 -37.35 1.34 -0.07
N GLU A 12 -36.20 0.98 -0.67
CA GLU A 12 -35.58 -0.31 -0.42
C GLU A 12 -34.91 -0.25 0.96
N PRO A 13 -35.37 -1.08 1.92
CA PRO A 13 -34.78 -1.08 3.27
C PRO A 13 -33.30 -1.50 3.18
N GLY A 14 -32.41 -0.66 3.71
CA GLY A 14 -30.97 -0.97 3.83
C GLY A 14 -30.02 -0.18 2.93
N ILE A 15 -30.51 0.61 1.99
CA ILE A 15 -29.66 1.49 1.19
C ILE A 15 -29.58 2.87 1.88
N ILE A 16 -28.41 3.20 2.42
CA ILE A 16 -28.13 4.55 2.94
C ILE A 16 -27.57 5.38 1.79
N ALA A 17 -28.26 6.45 1.41
CA ALA A 17 -27.78 7.38 0.40
C ALA A 17 -26.48 8.07 0.87
N PRO A 18 -25.58 8.46 -0.05
CA PRO A 18 -24.40 9.23 0.30
C PRO A 18 -24.78 10.54 1.02
N VAL A 19 -23.98 10.90 2.02
CA VAL A 19 -24.19 12.15 2.77
C VAL A 19 -23.83 13.32 1.87
N GLU A 20 -24.71 14.30 1.79
CA GLU A 20 -24.50 15.53 1.01
C GLU A 20 -23.30 16.32 1.58
N GLY A 21 -22.47 16.88 0.70
CA GLY A 21 -21.27 17.61 1.08
C GLY A 21 -20.06 16.73 1.42
N PHE A 22 -20.17 15.40 1.33
CA PHE A 22 -19.05 14.48 1.48
C PHE A 22 -18.79 13.74 0.15
N ALA A 23 -17.55 13.79 -0.32
CA ALA A 23 -17.14 13.12 -1.56
C ALA A 23 -16.29 11.88 -1.31
N GLY A 24 -15.45 11.86 -0.26
CA GLY A 24 -14.60 10.71 0.04
C GLY A 24 -13.40 11.01 0.93
N LEU A 25 -12.46 10.07 0.97
CA LEU A 25 -11.25 10.12 1.79
C LEU A 25 -10.03 9.73 0.95
N VAL A 26 -8.92 10.43 1.13
CA VAL A 26 -7.65 10.12 0.45
C VAL A 26 -6.49 10.29 1.42
N ALA A 27 -5.58 9.30 1.49
CA ALA A 27 -4.31 9.44 2.22
C ALA A 27 -3.20 8.69 1.49
N GLY A 28 -1.97 9.18 1.56
CA GLY A 28 -0.83 8.52 0.92
C GLY A 28 0.51 9.17 1.20
N ASP A 29 1.58 8.50 0.78
CA ASP A 29 2.97 8.89 1.06
C ASP A 29 3.45 10.12 0.27
N GLU A 30 2.74 10.52 -0.79
CA GLU A 30 3.15 11.64 -1.65
C GLU A 30 2.04 12.71 -1.73
N PRO A 31 2.27 13.91 -1.17
CA PRO A 31 1.23 14.94 -1.02
C PRO A 31 0.60 15.41 -2.33
N ARG A 32 1.36 15.50 -3.42
CA ARG A 32 0.85 15.97 -4.72
C ARG A 32 -0.06 14.92 -5.37
N ALA A 33 0.31 13.65 -5.27
CA ALA A 33 -0.55 12.56 -5.73
C ALA A 33 -1.86 12.50 -4.93
N VAL A 34 -1.80 12.73 -3.61
CA VAL A 34 -3.00 12.82 -2.77
C VAL A 34 -3.90 13.99 -3.20
N THR A 35 -3.32 15.16 -3.51
CA THR A 35 -4.09 16.30 -4.03
C THR A 35 -4.79 15.95 -5.34
N ILE A 36 -4.14 15.24 -6.25
CA ILE A 36 -4.74 14.75 -7.51
C ILE A 36 -5.88 13.76 -7.22
N GLY A 37 -5.64 12.81 -6.31
CA GLY A 37 -6.69 11.86 -5.88
C GLY A 37 -7.90 12.57 -5.27
N ARG A 38 -7.68 13.58 -4.41
CA ARG A 38 -8.72 14.45 -3.88
C ARG A 38 -9.53 15.13 -4.99
N ASP A 39 -8.86 15.66 -5.99
CA ASP A 39 -9.54 16.39 -7.08
C ASP A 39 -10.37 15.43 -7.95
N VAL A 40 -9.89 14.20 -8.18
CA VAL A 40 -10.66 13.16 -8.86
C VAL A 40 -11.93 12.80 -8.08
N ILE A 41 -11.80 12.54 -6.77
CA ILE A 41 -12.94 12.23 -5.87
C ILE A 41 -13.92 13.41 -5.80
N GLY A 42 -13.42 14.64 -5.61
CA GLY A 42 -14.24 15.87 -5.55
C GLY A 42 -15.01 16.15 -6.84
N ASN A 43 -14.48 15.70 -7.98
CA ASN A 43 -15.17 15.79 -9.28
C ASN A 43 -16.09 14.58 -9.58
N GLY A 44 -16.37 13.75 -8.58
CA GLY A 44 -17.31 12.62 -8.69
C GLY A 44 -16.71 11.33 -9.25
N GLY A 45 -15.39 11.21 -9.32
CA GLY A 45 -14.70 9.98 -9.66
C GLY A 45 -14.87 8.90 -8.58
N SER A 46 -14.71 7.64 -8.97
CA SER A 46 -14.70 6.50 -8.05
C SER A 46 -13.36 6.41 -7.30
N ALA A 47 -13.31 5.60 -6.23
CA ALA A 47 -12.06 5.26 -5.55
C ALA A 47 -11.02 4.65 -6.52
N ALA A 48 -11.46 3.88 -7.50
CA ALA A 48 -10.61 3.30 -8.54
C ALA A 48 -10.03 4.37 -9.49
N ASP A 49 -10.83 5.36 -9.90
CA ASP A 49 -10.37 6.48 -10.71
C ASP A 49 -9.25 7.25 -10.00
N ALA A 50 -9.47 7.58 -8.73
CA ALA A 50 -8.48 8.28 -7.92
C ALA A 50 -7.21 7.42 -7.74
N ALA A 51 -7.33 6.11 -7.51
CA ALA A 51 -6.20 5.20 -7.42
C ALA A 51 -5.36 5.17 -8.70
N VAL A 52 -6.00 5.15 -9.87
CA VAL A 52 -5.30 5.23 -11.18
C VAL A 52 -4.55 6.54 -11.32
N ALA A 53 -5.22 7.67 -11.06
CA ALA A 53 -4.59 8.99 -11.17
C ALA A 53 -3.41 9.14 -10.20
N MET A 54 -3.57 8.68 -8.96
CA MET A 54 -2.51 8.70 -7.94
C MET A 54 -1.32 7.81 -8.31
N TYR A 55 -1.55 6.61 -8.85
CA TYR A 55 -0.47 5.72 -9.30
C TYR A 55 0.43 6.40 -10.33
N PHE A 56 -0.15 6.97 -11.39
CA PHE A 56 0.63 7.66 -12.42
C PHE A 56 1.27 8.95 -11.90
N ALA A 57 0.59 9.69 -11.02
CA ALA A 57 1.15 10.87 -10.37
C ALA A 57 2.35 10.52 -9.49
N MET A 58 2.25 9.48 -8.64
CA MET A 58 3.36 9.00 -7.82
C MET A 58 4.53 8.51 -8.65
N GLY A 59 4.29 7.87 -9.80
CA GLY A 59 5.35 7.48 -10.74
C GLY A 59 6.16 8.67 -11.26
N VAL A 60 5.59 9.87 -11.24
CA VAL A 60 6.27 11.14 -11.59
C VAL A 60 6.87 11.81 -10.36
N THR A 61 6.13 11.92 -9.26
CA THR A 61 6.47 12.77 -8.10
C THR A 61 7.24 12.04 -7.00
N LEU A 62 7.19 10.68 -7.00
CA LEU A 62 7.95 9.82 -6.08
C LEU A 62 8.58 8.62 -6.81
N PRO A 63 9.34 8.86 -7.91
CA PRO A 63 9.89 7.79 -8.75
C PRO A 63 10.93 6.91 -8.03
N SER A 64 11.39 7.32 -6.85
CA SER A 64 12.23 6.52 -5.98
C SER A 64 11.57 5.23 -5.50
N ARG A 65 10.23 5.20 -5.40
CA ARG A 65 9.46 4.10 -4.82
C ARG A 65 8.37 3.56 -5.71
N VAL A 66 7.84 4.37 -6.63
CA VAL A 66 6.73 4.02 -7.53
C VAL A 66 7.11 4.32 -8.97
N GLY A 67 6.80 3.41 -9.88
CA GLY A 67 7.07 3.64 -11.30
C GLY A 67 6.48 2.55 -12.17
N VAL A 68 6.44 2.82 -13.47
CA VAL A 68 5.93 1.88 -14.50
C VAL A 68 6.67 0.54 -14.46
N GLY A 69 7.97 0.57 -14.10
CA GLY A 69 8.79 -0.63 -13.96
C GLY A 69 8.64 -1.35 -12.62
N GLY A 70 8.01 -0.71 -11.63
CA GLY A 70 7.86 -1.26 -10.29
C GLY A 70 6.74 -2.29 -10.15
N GLY A 71 6.72 -2.93 -8.98
CA GLY A 71 5.65 -3.83 -8.56
C GLY A 71 4.66 -3.17 -7.60
N GLY A 72 3.55 -3.87 -7.34
CA GLY A 72 2.58 -3.41 -6.38
C GLY A 72 1.44 -4.39 -6.14
N VAL A 73 0.66 -4.08 -5.12
CA VAL A 73 -0.56 -4.79 -4.76
C VAL A 73 -1.63 -3.79 -4.35
N CYS A 74 -2.86 -3.99 -4.82
CA CYS A 74 -4.02 -3.22 -4.41
C CYS A 74 -5.12 -4.15 -3.89
N VAL A 75 -5.67 -3.84 -2.72
CA VAL A 75 -6.95 -4.36 -2.26
C VAL A 75 -8.04 -3.39 -2.71
N VAL A 76 -9.05 -3.90 -3.34
CA VAL A 76 -10.20 -3.13 -3.85
C VAL A 76 -11.46 -3.68 -3.23
N HIS A 77 -12.21 -2.84 -2.56
CA HIS A 77 -13.55 -3.15 -2.07
C HIS A 77 -14.58 -2.36 -2.87
N ASN A 78 -15.51 -3.08 -3.45
CA ASN A 78 -16.70 -2.50 -4.08
C ASN A 78 -17.88 -2.67 -3.13
N SER A 79 -18.52 -1.58 -2.78
CA SER A 79 -19.67 -1.58 -1.85
C SER A 79 -20.94 -2.21 -2.43
N GLY A 80 -20.99 -2.48 -3.73
CA GLY A 80 -22.18 -2.93 -4.43
C GLY A 80 -23.22 -1.82 -4.69
N LEU A 81 -22.79 -0.56 -4.59
CA LEU A 81 -23.66 0.61 -4.69
C LEU A 81 -23.14 1.61 -5.75
N GLY A 82 -23.98 2.54 -6.13
CA GLY A 82 -23.67 3.51 -7.18
C GLY A 82 -23.76 2.90 -8.56
N LEU A 83 -22.70 3.03 -9.36
CA LEU A 83 -22.70 2.56 -10.76
C LEU A 83 -22.53 1.04 -10.91
N GLN A 84 -22.17 0.33 -9.85
CA GLN A 84 -22.04 -1.13 -9.83
C GLN A 84 -22.92 -1.70 -8.73
N GLU A 85 -24.23 -1.65 -8.95
CA GLU A 85 -25.21 -2.21 -8.03
C GLU A 85 -25.05 -3.74 -7.93
N GLY A 86 -25.13 -4.25 -6.70
CA GLY A 86 -24.99 -5.68 -6.40
C GLY A 86 -24.56 -5.96 -4.99
N ASN A 87 -24.18 -7.19 -4.72
CA ASN A 87 -23.59 -7.54 -3.43
C ASN A 87 -22.18 -6.93 -3.29
N PRO A 88 -21.80 -6.48 -2.08
CA PRO A 88 -20.45 -6.01 -1.84
C PRO A 88 -19.43 -7.14 -2.07
N PHE A 89 -18.29 -6.80 -2.67
CA PHE A 89 -17.22 -7.76 -2.91
C PHE A 89 -15.84 -7.09 -2.84
N ALA A 90 -14.78 -7.89 -2.68
CA ALA A 90 -13.42 -7.40 -2.71
C ALA A 90 -12.53 -8.24 -3.64
N GLU A 91 -11.57 -7.59 -4.27
CA GLU A 91 -10.58 -8.17 -5.17
C GLU A 91 -9.18 -7.66 -4.84
N VAL A 92 -8.18 -8.46 -5.18
CA VAL A 92 -6.76 -8.06 -5.08
C VAL A 92 -6.15 -8.04 -6.47
N TYR A 93 -5.49 -6.94 -6.79
CA TYR A 93 -4.70 -6.76 -8.01
C TYR A 93 -3.23 -6.83 -7.63
N SER A 94 -2.53 -7.90 -8.04
CA SER A 94 -1.10 -8.06 -7.84
C SER A 94 -0.36 -7.94 -9.17
N PHE A 95 0.66 -7.11 -9.20
CA PHE A 95 1.59 -6.95 -10.32
C PHE A 95 3.04 -6.98 -9.80
N LEU A 96 3.28 -7.91 -8.88
CA LEU A 96 4.60 -8.23 -8.38
C LEU A 96 5.34 -9.13 -9.37
N PRO A 97 6.68 -9.10 -9.38
CA PRO A 97 7.49 -10.06 -10.11
C PRO A 97 7.16 -11.50 -9.72
N ASP A 98 7.25 -12.41 -10.69
CA ASP A 98 7.13 -13.83 -10.44
C ASP A 98 8.25 -14.30 -9.50
N PRO A 99 7.93 -14.87 -8.33
CA PRO A 99 8.94 -15.39 -7.41
C PRO A 99 9.83 -16.46 -8.02
N ALA A 100 9.32 -17.24 -9.00
CA ALA A 100 10.09 -18.25 -9.71
C ALA A 100 11.05 -17.66 -10.77
N ALA A 101 10.85 -16.41 -11.18
CA ALA A 101 11.67 -15.72 -12.17
C ALA A 101 11.96 -14.26 -11.73
N PRO A 102 12.58 -14.05 -10.54
CA PRO A 102 12.70 -12.71 -9.94
C PRO A 102 13.57 -11.74 -10.75
N ALA A 103 14.46 -12.26 -11.60
CA ALA A 103 15.30 -11.43 -12.47
C ALA A 103 14.57 -10.96 -13.75
N ARG A 104 13.36 -11.47 -14.02
CA ARG A 104 12.58 -11.10 -15.20
C ARG A 104 11.93 -9.74 -14.98
N LEU A 105 12.12 -8.81 -15.93
CA LEU A 105 11.45 -7.52 -15.89
C LEU A 105 9.93 -7.71 -15.92
N GLN A 106 9.24 -7.04 -15.01
CA GLN A 106 7.77 -6.99 -14.97
C GLN A 106 7.32 -5.53 -15.10
N LEU A 107 6.46 -5.27 -16.08
CA LEU A 107 5.90 -3.94 -16.35
C LEU A 107 4.37 -3.99 -16.29
N ALA A 108 3.81 -4.81 -15.39
CA ALA A 108 2.37 -5.06 -15.35
C ALA A 108 1.54 -3.94 -14.68
N GLY A 109 2.18 -2.98 -14.01
CA GLY A 109 1.50 -1.91 -13.27
C GLY A 109 0.51 -1.08 -14.10
N PRO A 110 0.88 -0.51 -15.28
CA PRO A 110 -0.07 0.24 -16.11
C PRO A 110 -1.26 -0.59 -16.58
N ARG A 111 -1.06 -1.88 -16.84
CA ARG A 111 -2.15 -2.80 -17.20
C ARG A 111 -3.03 -3.11 -15.98
N ALA A 112 -2.43 -3.24 -14.79
CA ALA A 112 -3.19 -3.40 -13.55
C ALA A 112 -4.13 -2.21 -13.31
N MET A 113 -3.62 -0.99 -13.48
CA MET A 113 -4.43 0.23 -13.39
C MET A 113 -5.52 0.29 -14.47
N ALA A 114 -5.25 -0.18 -15.69
CA ALA A 114 -6.25 -0.23 -16.75
C ALA A 114 -7.35 -1.28 -16.47
N VAL A 115 -7.01 -2.44 -15.92
CA VAL A 115 -7.99 -3.46 -15.51
C VAL A 115 -8.83 -2.95 -14.33
N LEU A 116 -8.21 -2.32 -13.35
CA LEU A 116 -8.89 -1.68 -12.23
C LEU A 116 -9.90 -0.63 -12.71
N HIS A 117 -9.45 0.27 -13.59
CA HIS A 117 -10.29 1.29 -14.19
C HIS A 117 -11.45 0.70 -15.01
N ALA A 118 -11.18 -0.30 -15.85
CA ALA A 118 -12.19 -0.92 -16.69
C ALA A 118 -13.31 -1.61 -15.87
N ARG A 119 -13.02 -2.05 -14.64
CA ARG A 119 -13.97 -2.71 -13.76
C ARG A 119 -14.70 -1.75 -12.82
N HIS A 120 -14.02 -0.71 -12.35
CA HIS A 120 -14.49 0.12 -11.22
C HIS A 120 -14.44 1.62 -11.51
N GLY A 121 -13.88 2.04 -12.65
CA GLY A 121 -13.77 3.44 -13.04
C GLY A 121 -15.08 4.00 -13.62
N VAL A 122 -15.24 5.30 -13.45
CA VAL A 122 -16.40 6.07 -13.96
C VAL A 122 -15.96 7.26 -14.81
N HIS A 123 -14.78 7.81 -14.55
CA HIS A 123 -14.20 8.86 -15.37
C HIS A 123 -13.53 8.27 -16.62
N ARG A 124 -13.34 9.11 -17.64
CA ARG A 124 -12.60 8.70 -18.83
C ARG A 124 -11.12 8.49 -18.47
N TRP A 125 -10.56 7.38 -18.93
CA TRP A 125 -9.16 7.03 -18.74
C TRP A 125 -8.21 8.20 -19.04
N GLU A 126 -8.45 8.90 -20.16
CA GLU A 126 -7.61 9.99 -20.62
C GLU A 126 -7.54 11.16 -19.61
N SER A 127 -8.63 11.40 -18.88
CA SER A 127 -8.67 12.47 -17.89
C SER A 127 -7.82 12.17 -16.66
N LEU A 128 -7.74 10.91 -16.26
CA LEU A 128 -7.01 10.46 -15.06
C LEU A 128 -5.48 10.60 -15.19
N LEU A 129 -4.96 10.56 -16.42
CA LEU A 129 -3.53 10.67 -16.68
C LEU A 129 -3.06 12.09 -17.03
N ASN A 130 -3.97 13.04 -17.17
CA ASN A 130 -3.64 14.43 -17.56
C ASN A 130 -2.66 15.10 -16.61
N ASP A 131 -2.89 15.01 -15.31
CA ASP A 131 -2.05 15.68 -14.32
C ASP A 131 -0.66 15.03 -14.25
N ALA A 132 -0.56 13.71 -14.28
CA ALA A 132 0.72 13.01 -14.32
C ALA A 132 1.53 13.38 -15.58
N GLU A 133 0.90 13.43 -16.77
CA GLU A 133 1.57 13.89 -18.00
C GLU A 133 2.02 15.35 -17.86
N ARG A 134 1.17 16.24 -17.35
CA ARG A 134 1.49 17.66 -17.17
C ARG A 134 2.66 17.85 -16.23
N LEU A 135 2.66 17.18 -15.07
CA LEU A 135 3.75 17.24 -14.09
C LEU A 135 5.07 16.74 -14.67
N ALA A 136 5.06 15.64 -15.40
CA ALA A 136 6.26 15.10 -16.03
C ALA A 136 6.80 16.01 -17.16
N ARG A 137 5.90 16.63 -17.94
CA ARG A 137 6.25 17.44 -19.11
C ARG A 137 6.66 18.87 -18.78
N LEU A 138 5.91 19.52 -17.89
CA LEU A 138 6.12 20.93 -17.56
C LEU A 138 7.00 21.14 -16.32
N GLY A 139 7.26 20.05 -15.60
CA GLY A 139 8.01 20.08 -14.35
C GLY A 139 7.10 20.20 -13.13
N HIS A 140 7.68 19.85 -12.00
CA HIS A 140 7.06 19.99 -10.68
C HIS A 140 8.13 20.21 -9.61
N GLY A 141 7.77 20.91 -8.54
CA GLY A 141 8.64 21.03 -7.38
C GLY A 141 8.81 19.69 -6.65
N VAL A 142 10.03 19.35 -6.30
CA VAL A 142 10.38 18.18 -5.49
C VAL A 142 9.69 18.28 -4.13
N SER A 143 8.92 17.26 -3.76
CA SER A 143 8.28 17.19 -2.43
C SER A 143 9.30 16.82 -1.36
N ARG A 144 8.96 17.08 -0.08
CA ARG A 144 9.81 16.68 1.04
C ARG A 144 10.00 15.16 1.09
N ALA A 145 8.98 14.37 0.75
CA ALA A 145 9.06 12.92 0.66
C ALA A 145 10.13 12.50 -0.34
N PHE A 146 10.10 13.09 -1.54
CA PHE A 146 11.06 12.76 -2.59
C PHE A 146 12.46 13.31 -2.29
N ALA A 147 12.57 14.52 -1.73
CA ALA A 147 13.85 15.10 -1.30
C ALA A 147 14.56 14.23 -0.24
N SER A 148 13.80 13.67 0.69
CA SER A 148 14.33 12.73 1.69
C SER A 148 14.91 11.47 1.05
N ASP A 149 14.25 10.92 0.03
CA ASP A 149 14.74 9.75 -0.71
C ASP A 149 15.98 10.08 -1.54
N LEU A 150 16.01 11.24 -2.20
CA LEU A 150 17.18 11.72 -2.93
C LEU A 150 18.39 11.86 -2.00
N ALA A 151 18.18 12.43 -0.81
CA ALA A 151 19.25 12.55 0.18
C ALA A 151 19.73 11.19 0.69
N ALA A 152 18.81 10.25 0.98
CA ALA A 152 19.14 8.90 1.44
C ALA A 152 19.88 8.06 0.37
N ALA A 153 19.63 8.32 -0.91
CA ALA A 153 20.26 7.62 -2.03
C ALA A 153 21.27 8.48 -2.80
N ALA A 154 21.81 9.54 -2.19
CA ALA A 154 22.62 10.54 -2.89
C ALA A 154 23.79 9.93 -3.68
N ASP A 155 24.61 9.06 -3.06
CA ASP A 155 25.74 8.40 -3.72
C ASP A 155 25.28 7.48 -4.86
N PHE A 156 24.20 6.77 -4.66
CA PHE A 156 23.63 5.89 -5.68
C PHE A 156 23.11 6.69 -6.90
N VAL A 157 22.42 7.79 -6.65
CA VAL A 157 21.94 8.69 -7.72
C VAL A 157 23.14 9.35 -8.42
N ALA A 158 24.16 9.79 -7.67
CA ALA A 158 25.38 10.38 -8.22
C ALA A 158 26.16 9.41 -9.10
N ALA A 159 26.16 8.13 -8.79
CA ALA A 159 26.83 7.10 -9.59
C ALA A 159 26.11 6.78 -10.91
N SER A 160 24.81 7.06 -11.02
CA SER A 160 24.01 6.82 -12.24
C SER A 160 23.90 8.06 -13.12
N PRO A 161 24.47 8.08 -14.36
CA PRO A 161 24.33 9.23 -15.25
C PRO A 161 22.86 9.56 -15.59
N ALA A 162 22.02 8.53 -15.78
CA ALA A 162 20.61 8.71 -16.10
C ALA A 162 19.83 9.35 -14.94
N LEU A 163 20.06 8.88 -13.70
CA LEU A 163 19.41 9.47 -12.53
C LEU A 163 19.89 10.90 -12.25
N ARG A 164 21.21 11.15 -12.40
CA ARG A 164 21.75 12.52 -12.27
C ARG A 164 21.12 13.47 -13.27
N GLN A 165 21.03 13.05 -14.55
CA GLN A 165 20.43 13.87 -15.58
C GLN A 165 18.97 14.22 -15.26
N THR A 166 18.21 13.27 -14.70
CA THR A 166 16.78 13.44 -14.44
C THR A 166 16.52 14.19 -13.12
N PHE A 167 17.33 13.94 -12.09
CA PHE A 167 17.05 14.39 -10.72
C PHE A 167 18.07 15.41 -10.18
N SER A 168 18.78 16.12 -11.08
CA SER A 168 19.54 17.32 -10.74
C SER A 168 18.71 18.58 -11.03
N ASN A 169 18.96 19.61 -10.23
CA ASN A 169 18.41 20.95 -10.45
C ASN A 169 19.18 21.69 -11.58
N ALA A 170 18.77 22.90 -11.88
CA ALA A 170 19.38 23.74 -12.92
C ALA A 170 20.88 24.02 -12.68
N SER A 171 21.37 23.92 -11.45
CA SER A 171 22.79 24.08 -11.10
C SER A 171 23.62 22.80 -11.28
N GLY A 172 22.99 21.68 -11.70
CA GLY A 172 23.64 20.38 -11.86
C GLY A 172 23.91 19.65 -10.53
N THR A 173 23.36 20.13 -9.41
CA THR A 173 23.41 19.45 -8.10
C THR A 173 22.15 18.61 -7.91
N LEU A 174 22.23 17.60 -7.04
CA LEU A 174 21.08 16.78 -6.70
C LEU A 174 19.91 17.67 -6.20
N ALA A 175 18.72 17.46 -6.76
CA ALA A 175 17.56 18.28 -6.46
C ALA A 175 17.15 18.15 -4.97
N ARG A 176 16.70 19.25 -4.40
CA ARG A 176 16.24 19.38 -3.00
C ARG A 176 14.75 19.73 -2.98
N GLU A 177 14.16 19.74 -1.80
CA GLU A 177 12.77 20.18 -1.62
C GLU A 177 12.54 21.56 -2.27
N GLY A 178 11.52 21.64 -3.13
CA GLY A 178 11.16 22.83 -3.86
C GLY A 178 11.87 23.05 -5.20
N ASP A 179 13.00 22.36 -5.45
CA ASP A 179 13.66 22.41 -6.77
C ASP A 179 12.74 21.82 -7.86
N GLU A 180 12.77 22.41 -9.05
CA GLU A 180 11.96 21.92 -10.16
C GLU A 180 12.70 20.81 -10.93
N ILE A 181 11.99 19.73 -11.24
CA ILE A 181 12.46 18.65 -12.11
C ILE A 181 11.49 18.38 -13.25
N VAL A 182 12.03 18.01 -14.42
CA VAL A 182 11.28 17.69 -15.64
C VAL A 182 11.65 16.30 -16.11
N GLN A 183 10.63 15.49 -16.45
CA GLN A 183 10.81 14.09 -16.88
C GLN A 183 10.26 13.89 -18.30
N THR A 184 10.90 14.48 -19.30
CA THR A 184 10.41 14.55 -20.68
C THR A 184 10.13 13.18 -21.30
N GLU A 185 11.02 12.20 -21.14
CA GLU A 185 10.81 10.85 -21.68
C GLU A 185 9.60 10.15 -21.03
N LEU A 186 9.49 10.26 -19.69
CA LEU A 186 8.34 9.72 -18.95
C LEU A 186 7.03 10.40 -19.36
N SER A 187 7.06 11.72 -19.64
CA SER A 187 5.87 12.41 -20.14
C SER A 187 5.39 11.88 -21.48
N GLY A 188 6.33 11.48 -22.36
CA GLY A 188 6.03 10.84 -23.65
C GLY A 188 5.35 9.47 -23.48
N LEU A 189 5.82 8.67 -22.53
CA LEU A 189 5.20 7.39 -22.18
C LEU A 189 3.78 7.61 -21.62
N ILE A 190 3.60 8.49 -20.63
CA ILE A 190 2.29 8.77 -20.04
C ILE A 190 1.32 9.34 -21.08
N SER A 191 1.80 10.21 -21.98
CA SER A 191 1.00 10.74 -23.11
C SER A 191 0.51 9.63 -24.04
N GLY A 192 1.37 8.65 -24.33
CA GLY A 192 1.01 7.48 -25.12
C GLY A 192 -0.04 6.62 -24.44
N LEU A 193 0.17 6.29 -23.16
CA LEU A 193 -0.78 5.54 -22.32
C LEU A 193 -2.13 6.27 -22.22
N ARG A 194 -2.10 7.59 -22.06
CA ARG A 194 -3.31 8.41 -21.98
C ARG A 194 -4.14 8.34 -23.25
N ARG A 195 -3.50 8.52 -24.43
CA ARG A 195 -4.22 8.62 -25.72
C ARG A 195 -4.58 7.28 -26.34
N GLN A 196 -3.82 6.22 -26.06
CA GLN A 196 -3.96 4.92 -26.70
C GLN A 196 -4.29 3.79 -25.73
N GLY A 197 -4.48 4.13 -24.44
CA GLY A 197 -4.71 3.14 -23.39
C GLY A 197 -3.43 2.37 -23.02
N ALA A 198 -3.57 1.43 -22.06
CA ALA A 198 -2.44 0.64 -21.58
C ALA A 198 -1.74 -0.18 -22.69
N GLY A 199 -2.46 -0.55 -23.74
CA GLY A 199 -1.92 -1.29 -24.89
C GLY A 199 -0.70 -0.64 -25.55
N TYR A 200 -0.56 0.68 -25.44
CA TYR A 200 0.58 1.44 -25.96
C TYR A 200 1.94 0.94 -25.45
N LEU A 201 2.03 0.54 -24.19
CA LEU A 201 3.25 0.00 -23.59
C LEU A 201 3.58 -1.41 -24.09
N TYR A 202 2.57 -2.21 -24.41
CA TYR A 202 2.71 -3.66 -24.62
C TYR A 202 2.69 -4.09 -26.09
N SER A 203 2.45 -3.16 -27.02
CA SER A 203 2.38 -3.46 -28.45
C SER A 203 2.72 -2.24 -29.31
N GLY A 204 3.05 -2.48 -30.58
CA GLY A 204 3.32 -1.41 -31.55
C GLY A 204 4.71 -0.79 -31.43
N ALA A 205 4.86 0.42 -31.96
CA ALA A 205 6.17 1.05 -32.14
C ALA A 205 6.88 1.38 -30.81
N PHE A 206 6.14 1.77 -29.77
CA PHE A 206 6.74 2.04 -28.47
C PHE A 206 7.28 0.76 -27.81
N ALA A 207 6.49 -0.33 -27.84
CA ALA A 207 6.92 -1.63 -27.33
C ALA A 207 8.19 -2.14 -28.00
N ASN A 208 8.29 -2.02 -29.34
CA ASN A 208 9.48 -2.41 -30.09
C ASN A 208 10.72 -1.62 -29.65
N ARG A 209 10.60 -0.29 -29.52
CA ARG A 209 11.70 0.56 -29.02
C ARG A 209 12.11 0.21 -27.59
N LEU A 210 11.11 -0.04 -26.70
CA LEU A 210 11.38 -0.44 -25.32
C LEU A 210 12.16 -1.76 -25.27
N VAL A 211 11.74 -2.76 -26.04
CA VAL A 211 12.40 -4.07 -26.13
C VAL A 211 13.82 -3.92 -26.68
N GLU A 212 14.02 -3.18 -27.76
CA GLU A 212 15.33 -2.93 -28.36
C GLU A 212 16.27 -2.22 -27.38
N ALA A 213 15.80 -1.14 -26.74
CA ALA A 213 16.60 -0.37 -25.79
C ALA A 213 16.92 -1.18 -24.51
N ALA A 214 15.98 -1.97 -23.98
CA ALA A 214 16.22 -2.85 -22.85
C ALA A 214 17.28 -3.90 -23.16
N ASN A 215 17.17 -4.58 -24.31
CA ASN A 215 18.17 -5.55 -24.76
C ASN A 215 19.56 -4.91 -24.99
N GLY A 216 19.61 -3.70 -25.52
CA GLY A 216 20.84 -2.92 -25.67
C GLY A 216 21.52 -2.60 -24.32
N MET A 217 20.76 -2.61 -23.22
CA MET A 217 21.27 -2.47 -21.86
C MET A 217 21.60 -3.83 -21.20
N GLY A 218 21.42 -4.95 -21.87
CA GLY A 218 21.60 -6.30 -21.29
C GLY A 218 20.43 -6.76 -20.42
N VAL A 219 19.27 -6.13 -20.55
CA VAL A 219 18.02 -6.56 -19.89
C VAL A 219 17.23 -7.37 -20.91
N ALA A 220 17.23 -8.69 -20.76
CA ALA A 220 16.53 -9.57 -21.68
C ALA A 220 15.01 -9.33 -21.63
N LEU A 221 14.44 -8.98 -22.79
CA LEU A 221 13.01 -8.74 -22.96
C LEU A 221 12.63 -9.03 -24.42
N THR A 222 11.49 -9.66 -24.61
CA THR A 222 10.89 -9.91 -25.92
C THR A 222 9.53 -9.23 -26.03
N ASN A 223 9.09 -8.97 -27.26
CA ASN A 223 7.73 -8.45 -27.50
C ASN A 223 6.64 -9.42 -27.05
N GLN A 224 6.90 -10.72 -27.06
CA GLN A 224 5.96 -11.71 -26.56
C GLN A 224 5.84 -11.62 -25.06
N GLU A 225 6.94 -11.64 -24.33
CA GLU A 225 6.96 -11.48 -22.87
C GLU A 225 6.26 -10.19 -22.44
N LEU A 226 6.52 -9.08 -23.14
CA LEU A 226 5.88 -7.80 -22.83
C LEU A 226 4.35 -7.85 -23.01
N ARG A 227 3.85 -8.54 -24.04
CA ARG A 227 2.42 -8.75 -24.24
C ARG A 227 1.78 -9.65 -23.18
N GLU A 228 2.53 -10.62 -22.66
CA GLU A 228 2.08 -11.58 -21.64
C GLU A 228 2.11 -11.02 -20.22
N MET A 229 2.71 -9.84 -19.99
CA MET A 229 2.72 -9.19 -18.68
C MET A 229 1.33 -8.69 -18.31
N VAL A 230 0.63 -9.49 -17.51
CA VAL A 230 -0.72 -9.19 -17.00
C VAL A 230 -0.71 -9.16 -15.47
N PRO A 231 -1.53 -8.32 -14.83
CA PRO A 231 -1.71 -8.40 -13.39
C PRO A 231 -2.44 -9.67 -13.02
N GLN A 232 -2.16 -10.18 -11.83
CA GLN A 232 -2.93 -11.25 -11.24
C GLN A 232 -4.11 -10.64 -10.47
N VAL A 233 -5.32 -11.07 -10.76
CA VAL A 233 -6.53 -10.69 -10.01
C VAL A 233 -7.01 -11.91 -9.25
N SER A 234 -7.13 -11.79 -7.94
CA SER A 234 -7.49 -12.89 -7.03
C SER A 234 -8.44 -12.43 -5.93
N PRO A 235 -9.15 -13.34 -5.26
CA PRO A 235 -9.83 -13.03 -4.01
C PRO A 235 -8.82 -12.59 -2.93
N PRO A 236 -9.22 -11.71 -1.99
CA PRO A 236 -8.43 -11.40 -0.81
C PRO A 236 -8.43 -12.55 0.19
N LEU A 237 -7.47 -12.54 1.13
CA LEU A 237 -7.63 -13.22 2.41
C LEU A 237 -8.71 -12.50 3.21
N THR A 238 -9.57 -13.25 3.86
CA THR A 238 -10.71 -12.72 4.63
C THR A 238 -10.68 -13.24 6.05
N LEU A 239 -10.75 -12.32 7.02
CA LEU A 239 -10.91 -12.64 8.43
C LEU A 239 -12.19 -11.98 8.94
N ALA A 240 -12.99 -12.72 9.69
CA ALA A 240 -14.21 -12.18 10.27
C ALA A 240 -13.86 -11.23 11.43
N TYR A 241 -14.63 -10.15 11.58
CA TYR A 241 -14.49 -9.21 12.68
C TYR A 241 -15.87 -8.66 13.05
N GLY A 242 -16.57 -9.37 13.88
CA GLY A 242 -17.99 -9.13 14.17
C GLY A 242 -18.85 -9.20 12.90
N ASP A 243 -19.58 -8.12 12.60
CA ASP A 243 -20.36 -8.00 11.36
C ASP A 243 -19.51 -7.53 10.17
N ASN A 244 -18.24 -7.27 10.40
CA ASN A 244 -17.30 -6.84 9.37
C ASN A 244 -16.43 -8.00 8.87
N VAL A 245 -15.76 -7.75 7.75
CA VAL A 245 -14.70 -8.58 7.19
C VAL A 245 -13.48 -7.72 6.99
N VAL A 246 -12.33 -8.26 7.34
CA VAL A 246 -11.02 -7.67 7.05
C VAL A 246 -10.46 -8.35 5.82
N TYR A 247 -10.12 -7.55 4.81
CA TYR A 247 -9.56 -7.98 3.54
C TYR A 247 -8.07 -7.67 3.49
N PHE A 248 -7.26 -8.71 3.20
CA PHE A 248 -5.81 -8.58 3.01
C PHE A 248 -5.39 -9.19 1.67
N PRO A 249 -4.29 -8.73 1.05
CA PRO A 249 -3.72 -9.43 -0.09
C PRO A 249 -3.23 -10.83 0.30
N PRO A 250 -3.42 -11.86 -0.55
CA PRO A 250 -2.87 -13.21 -0.29
C PRO A 250 -1.36 -13.30 -0.56
N VAL A 251 -0.71 -12.19 -0.87
CA VAL A 251 0.69 -12.11 -1.28
C VAL A 251 1.45 -11.04 -0.50
N SER A 252 2.77 -11.11 -0.54
CA SER A 252 3.67 -10.12 0.08
C SER A 252 3.35 -9.90 1.56
N GLY A 253 3.30 -8.65 2.02
CA GLY A 253 3.00 -8.27 3.40
C GLY A 253 1.56 -8.47 3.85
N GLY A 254 0.65 -8.81 2.94
CA GLY A 254 -0.76 -9.05 3.30
C GLY A 254 -0.95 -10.31 4.12
N LEU A 255 -0.29 -11.43 3.77
CA LEU A 255 -0.39 -12.67 4.53
C LEU A 255 0.12 -12.52 5.97
N PRO A 256 1.35 -12.01 6.24
CA PRO A 256 1.77 -11.79 7.62
C PRO A 256 0.91 -10.74 8.36
N SER A 257 0.36 -9.73 7.68
CA SER A 257 -0.60 -8.81 8.30
C SER A 257 -1.87 -9.52 8.74
N ALA A 258 -2.41 -10.42 7.91
CA ALA A 258 -3.59 -11.23 8.23
C ALA A 258 -3.33 -12.20 9.39
N GLN A 259 -2.16 -12.87 9.39
CA GLN A 259 -1.76 -13.75 10.49
C GLN A 259 -1.59 -12.99 11.82
N LEU A 260 -0.95 -11.82 11.80
CA LEU A 260 -0.80 -10.97 12.99
C LEU A 260 -2.16 -10.48 13.49
N TRP A 261 -3.04 -10.04 12.58
CA TRP A 261 -4.40 -9.62 12.95
C TRP A 261 -5.18 -10.75 13.61
N GLY A 262 -5.32 -11.90 12.93
CA GLY A 262 -6.08 -13.03 13.45
C GLY A 262 -5.49 -13.61 14.74
N ALA A 263 -4.16 -13.72 14.85
CA ALA A 263 -3.50 -14.18 16.06
C ALA A 263 -3.80 -13.29 17.27
N LEU A 264 -3.94 -11.99 17.07
CA LEU A 264 -4.11 -11.02 18.16
C LEU A 264 -5.58 -10.66 18.45
N THR A 265 -6.51 -10.95 17.54
CA THR A 265 -7.95 -10.68 17.72
C THR A 265 -8.79 -11.93 17.92
N GLU A 266 -8.46 -13.04 17.24
CA GLU A 266 -9.24 -14.30 17.31
C GLU A 266 -8.69 -15.26 18.35
N VAL A 267 -7.36 -15.34 18.52
CA VAL A 267 -6.70 -16.28 19.45
C VAL A 267 -6.37 -15.62 20.77
N GLU A 268 -5.84 -14.38 20.75
CA GLU A 268 -5.45 -13.62 21.92
C GLU A 268 -6.37 -12.42 22.12
N ASN A 269 -6.56 -12.00 23.35
CA ASN A 269 -7.34 -10.80 23.68
C ASN A 269 -6.42 -9.56 23.76
N TYR A 270 -5.98 -9.05 22.61
CA TYR A 270 -5.13 -7.86 22.55
C TYR A 270 -5.78 -6.64 23.19
N ALA A 271 -7.03 -6.34 22.87
CA ALA A 271 -7.75 -5.16 23.37
C ALA A 271 -7.88 -5.15 24.89
N GLY A 272 -8.08 -6.31 25.50
CA GLY A 272 -8.19 -6.47 26.95
C GLY A 272 -6.86 -6.48 27.69
N ALA A 273 -5.72 -6.51 27.00
CA ALA A 273 -4.41 -6.55 27.62
C ALA A 273 -3.95 -5.17 28.11
N THR A 274 -3.09 -5.16 29.16
CA THR A 274 -2.41 -3.95 29.62
C THR A 274 -1.47 -3.41 28.53
N PRO A 275 -1.03 -2.13 28.57
CA PRO A 275 -0.05 -1.61 27.58
C PRO A 275 1.22 -2.46 27.45
N ALA A 276 1.76 -2.96 28.56
CA ALA A 276 2.90 -3.88 28.54
C ALA A 276 2.54 -5.25 27.95
N GLY A 277 1.34 -5.75 28.25
CA GLY A 277 0.80 -6.99 27.66
C GLY A 277 0.60 -6.86 26.16
N ARG A 278 0.06 -5.75 25.66
CA ARG A 278 -0.10 -5.47 24.23
C ARG A 278 1.26 -5.45 23.51
N ALA A 279 2.26 -4.75 24.08
CA ALA A 279 3.61 -4.71 23.54
C ALA A 279 4.24 -6.11 23.49
N HIS A 280 4.04 -6.90 24.53
CA HIS A 280 4.50 -8.29 24.59
C HIS A 280 3.81 -9.19 23.57
N LEU A 281 2.48 -9.13 23.47
CA LEU A 281 1.70 -9.90 22.49
C LEU A 281 2.11 -9.58 21.04
N LEU A 282 2.35 -8.30 20.71
CA LEU A 282 2.87 -7.89 19.41
C LEU A 282 4.24 -8.51 19.11
N ALA A 283 5.15 -8.54 20.10
CA ALA A 283 6.46 -9.16 19.96
C ALA A 283 6.37 -10.69 19.79
N GLU A 284 5.53 -11.35 20.60
CA GLU A 284 5.31 -12.80 20.53
C GLU A 284 4.67 -13.23 19.20
N ALA A 285 3.61 -12.56 18.77
CA ALA A 285 2.96 -12.83 17.49
C ALA A 285 3.92 -12.56 16.33
N GLY A 286 4.64 -11.43 16.35
CA GLY A 286 5.64 -11.11 15.33
C GLY A 286 6.71 -12.19 15.23
N GLN A 287 7.27 -12.61 16.36
CA GLN A 287 8.31 -13.64 16.41
C GLN A 287 7.83 -14.93 15.73
N ARG A 288 6.62 -15.39 16.02
CA ARG A 288 6.05 -16.64 15.47
C ARG A 288 5.68 -16.53 13.99
N VAL A 289 4.98 -15.46 13.62
CA VAL A 289 4.57 -15.21 12.23
C VAL A 289 5.79 -15.14 11.31
N PHE A 290 6.81 -14.38 11.71
CA PHE A 290 8.01 -14.25 10.87
C PHE A 290 8.99 -15.42 10.98
N ALA A 291 8.98 -16.22 12.06
CA ALA A 291 9.70 -17.48 12.10
C ALA A 291 9.13 -18.51 11.13
N ALA A 292 7.80 -18.48 10.92
CA ALA A 292 7.09 -19.37 9.98
C ALA A 292 7.13 -18.89 8.52
N ARG A 293 7.88 -17.84 8.17
CA ARG A 293 7.89 -17.24 6.80
C ARG A 293 8.32 -18.20 5.70
N GLY A 294 9.00 -19.29 6.02
CA GLY A 294 9.31 -20.35 5.06
C GLY A 294 8.07 -21.02 4.43
N ASP A 295 6.93 -20.95 5.11
CA ASP A 295 5.66 -21.52 4.69
C ASP A 295 4.81 -20.57 3.82
N TRP A 296 5.20 -19.28 3.68
CA TRP A 296 4.37 -18.27 3.00
C TRP A 296 4.16 -18.53 1.50
N GLY A 297 4.90 -19.42 0.89
CA GLY A 297 4.68 -19.86 -0.51
C GLY A 297 3.59 -20.92 -0.68
N SER A 298 2.97 -21.40 0.40
CA SER A 298 1.92 -22.41 0.38
C SER A 298 0.52 -21.75 0.29
N ASP A 299 -0.54 -22.52 0.53
CA ASP A 299 -1.92 -22.02 0.54
C ASP A 299 -2.12 -20.94 1.62
N ALA A 300 -2.17 -19.68 1.18
CA ALA A 300 -2.30 -18.53 2.06
C ALA A 300 -3.61 -18.53 2.85
N ALA A 301 -4.71 -19.06 2.31
CA ALA A 301 -5.98 -19.16 3.02
C ALA A 301 -5.90 -20.17 4.17
N ALA A 302 -5.22 -21.30 3.97
CA ALA A 302 -4.99 -22.26 5.04
C ALA A 302 -4.11 -21.69 6.16
N LEU A 303 -3.19 -20.79 5.84
CA LEU A 303 -2.28 -20.16 6.82
C LEU A 303 -2.94 -19.12 7.72
N VAL A 304 -4.13 -18.63 7.37
CA VAL A 304 -4.92 -17.69 8.20
C VAL A 304 -6.16 -18.34 8.81
N ALA A 305 -6.35 -19.66 8.61
CA ALA A 305 -7.45 -20.38 9.25
C ALA A 305 -7.22 -20.49 10.76
N GLU A 306 -8.29 -20.39 11.55
CA GLU A 306 -8.26 -20.39 13.03
C GLU A 306 -7.39 -21.52 13.61
N PRO A 307 -7.48 -22.81 13.20
CA PRO A 307 -6.61 -23.85 13.74
C PRO A 307 -5.12 -23.65 13.47
N GLN A 308 -4.76 -22.92 12.41
CA GLN A 308 -3.38 -22.57 12.13
C GLN A 308 -2.91 -21.39 12.98
N LEU A 309 -3.76 -20.41 13.19
CA LEU A 309 -3.48 -19.27 14.07
C LEU A 309 -3.32 -19.74 15.53
N GLU A 310 -4.17 -20.66 16.00
CA GLU A 310 -4.03 -21.32 17.31
C GLU A 310 -2.70 -22.06 17.45
N ARG A 311 -2.30 -22.84 16.43
CA ARG A 311 -0.98 -23.51 16.42
C ARG A 311 0.17 -22.52 16.45
N LEU A 312 0.05 -21.42 15.72
CA LEU A 312 1.06 -20.37 15.69
C LEU A 312 1.27 -19.73 17.06
N MET A 313 0.17 -19.49 17.80
CA MET A 313 0.19 -18.88 19.12
C MET A 313 0.36 -19.89 20.25
N ALA A 314 0.41 -21.20 19.96
CA ALA A 314 0.57 -22.22 20.99
C ALA A 314 1.83 -21.98 21.84
N GLY A 315 1.65 -22.03 23.17
CA GLY A 315 2.74 -21.83 24.12
C GLY A 315 3.11 -20.37 24.40
N VAL A 316 2.35 -19.39 23.89
CA VAL A 316 2.50 -17.99 24.33
C VAL A 316 2.23 -17.92 25.83
N ASN A 317 3.09 -17.21 26.55
CA ASN A 317 2.94 -16.95 27.97
C ASN A 317 2.86 -15.45 28.20
N LEU A 318 1.75 -14.96 28.71
CA LEU A 318 1.48 -13.50 28.84
C LEU A 318 2.43 -12.75 29.80
N ARG A 319 3.34 -13.44 30.47
CA ARG A 319 4.28 -12.84 31.44
C ARG A 319 5.74 -13.18 31.18
N GLN A 320 6.02 -14.02 30.18
CA GLN A 320 7.37 -14.44 29.85
C GLN A 320 7.49 -14.71 28.36
N HIS A 321 8.53 -14.21 27.75
CA HIS A 321 8.87 -14.52 26.38
C HIS A 321 9.10 -16.02 26.20
N ALA A 322 8.46 -16.58 25.19
CA ALA A 322 8.54 -18.00 24.88
C ALA A 322 8.94 -18.14 23.38
N PRO A 323 10.24 -18.34 23.10
CA PRO A 323 10.71 -18.46 21.72
C PRO A 323 9.96 -19.54 20.97
N ALA A 324 9.48 -19.24 19.73
CA ALA A 324 8.96 -20.27 18.85
C ALA A 324 10.10 -21.25 18.46
N ALA A 325 9.70 -22.47 18.08
CA ALA A 325 10.67 -23.41 17.50
C ALA A 325 11.37 -22.73 16.31
N ALA A 326 12.70 -22.86 16.25
CA ALA A 326 13.48 -22.26 15.18
C ALA A 326 12.99 -22.77 13.82
N GLY A 327 12.39 -21.88 13.05
CA GLY A 327 12.06 -22.15 11.64
C GLY A 327 13.32 -22.20 10.79
N THR A 328 13.17 -22.55 9.53
CA THR A 328 14.28 -22.54 8.56
C THR A 328 14.86 -21.12 8.51
N ALA A 329 16.12 -20.95 8.87
CA ALA A 329 16.78 -19.65 8.87
C ALA A 329 16.86 -19.11 7.44
N VAL A 330 15.99 -18.13 7.12
CA VAL A 330 16.06 -17.39 5.87
C VAL A 330 16.80 -16.08 6.16
N ALA A 331 17.71 -15.68 5.28
CA ALA A 331 18.43 -14.40 5.45
C ALA A 331 17.42 -13.27 5.67
N VAL A 332 17.63 -12.50 6.74
CA VAL A 332 16.74 -11.40 7.14
C VAL A 332 17.23 -10.12 6.47
N PRO A 333 16.43 -9.48 5.59
CA PRO A 333 16.74 -8.15 5.11
C PRO A 333 16.67 -7.14 6.27
N PRO A 334 17.19 -5.91 6.11
CA PRO A 334 17.03 -4.86 7.11
C PRO A 334 15.58 -4.69 7.52
N VAL A 335 15.32 -4.55 8.81
CA VAL A 335 13.97 -4.40 9.38
C VAL A 335 13.28 -3.17 8.82
N SER A 336 14.00 -2.08 8.67
CA SER A 336 13.52 -0.86 8.03
C SER A 336 13.95 -0.80 6.58
N ASN A 337 12.97 -0.57 5.70
CA ASN A 337 13.18 -0.51 4.26
C ASN A 337 12.37 0.65 3.66
N PRO A 338 13.03 1.73 3.20
CA PRO A 338 12.34 2.95 2.79
C PRO A 338 11.74 2.90 1.37
N PHE A 339 11.96 1.85 0.56
CA PHE A 339 11.65 1.85 -0.86
C PHE A 339 10.24 1.37 -1.26
N THR A 340 9.33 1.34 -0.32
CA THR A 340 7.91 1.09 -0.55
C THR A 340 7.08 2.35 -0.28
N ALA A 341 5.97 2.50 -0.95
CA ALA A 341 5.02 3.58 -0.74
C ALA A 341 3.59 3.10 -0.98
N GLY A 342 2.61 3.81 -0.43
CA GLY A 342 1.23 3.43 -0.60
C GLY A 342 0.26 4.60 -0.46
N PHE A 343 -0.99 4.30 -0.80
CA PHE A 343 -2.13 5.19 -0.58
C PHE A 343 -3.41 4.41 -0.29
N VAL A 344 -4.37 5.09 0.30
CA VAL A 344 -5.74 4.64 0.49
C VAL A 344 -6.70 5.70 -0.02
N VAL A 345 -7.77 5.26 -0.66
CA VAL A 345 -8.84 6.11 -1.18
C VAL A 345 -10.18 5.46 -0.89
N ALA A 346 -11.18 6.25 -0.53
CA ALA A 346 -12.57 5.84 -0.53
C ALA A 346 -13.45 6.91 -1.18
N ASP A 347 -14.49 6.49 -1.90
CA ASP A 347 -15.51 7.37 -2.45
C ASP A 347 -16.76 7.42 -1.56
N ARG A 348 -17.66 8.35 -1.86
CA ARG A 348 -18.93 8.54 -1.13
C ARG A 348 -19.85 7.32 -1.14
N TRP A 349 -19.66 6.39 -2.07
CA TRP A 349 -20.44 5.16 -2.16
C TRP A 349 -19.88 4.05 -1.27
N SER A 350 -18.79 4.33 -0.54
CA SER A 350 -18.09 3.38 0.33
C SER A 350 -17.29 2.31 -0.43
N SER A 351 -17.01 2.53 -1.71
CA SER A 351 -15.97 1.75 -2.37
C SER A 351 -14.61 2.29 -1.97
N ALA A 352 -13.64 1.40 -1.78
CA ALA A 352 -12.31 1.77 -1.30
C ALA A 352 -11.21 1.01 -2.03
N VAL A 353 -10.05 1.66 -2.16
CA VAL A 353 -8.83 1.08 -2.72
C VAL A 353 -7.66 1.36 -1.78
N ALA A 354 -6.92 0.32 -1.42
CA ALA A 354 -5.68 0.40 -0.65
C ALA A 354 -4.55 -0.21 -1.49
N CYS A 355 -3.60 0.61 -1.94
CA CYS A 355 -2.49 0.16 -2.79
C CYS A 355 -1.14 0.38 -2.12
N SER A 356 -0.23 -0.59 -2.26
CA SER A 356 1.16 -0.50 -1.85
C SER A 356 2.07 -0.88 -3.01
N PHE A 357 3.20 -0.15 -3.18
CA PHE A 357 4.10 -0.23 -4.34
C PHE A 357 5.55 -0.34 -3.92
N THR A 358 6.38 -0.85 -4.84
CA THR A 358 7.83 -0.96 -4.65
C THR A 358 8.59 -0.85 -5.96
N MET A 359 9.79 -0.28 -5.90
CA MET A 359 10.82 -0.40 -6.93
C MET A 359 11.90 -1.44 -6.54
N HIS A 360 11.67 -2.21 -5.46
CA HIS A 360 12.59 -3.18 -4.85
C HIS A 360 13.93 -2.57 -4.38
N GLY A 361 14.02 -1.27 -4.33
CA GLY A 361 15.13 -0.44 -3.90
C GLY A 361 14.83 1.02 -4.21
N LEU A 362 15.37 1.99 -3.45
CA LEU A 362 15.24 3.39 -3.84
C LEU A 362 15.82 3.59 -5.25
N PHE A 363 15.00 4.16 -6.15
CA PHE A 363 15.31 4.32 -7.58
C PHE A 363 15.56 2.99 -8.32
N GLY A 364 15.03 1.88 -7.82
CA GLY A 364 15.15 0.56 -8.45
C GLY A 364 16.60 0.16 -8.71
N ALA A 365 16.90 -0.22 -9.95
CA ALA A 365 18.26 -0.57 -10.41
C ALA A 365 19.13 0.66 -10.77
N GLY A 366 18.63 1.88 -10.60
CA GLY A 366 19.34 3.10 -10.98
C GLY A 366 19.51 3.30 -12.49
N ARG A 367 18.73 2.61 -13.31
CA ARG A 367 18.86 2.57 -14.77
C ARG A 367 17.53 2.93 -15.42
N VAL A 368 17.56 3.90 -16.31
CA VAL A 368 16.40 4.29 -17.13
C VAL A 368 16.59 3.71 -18.53
N VAL A 369 15.56 3.11 -19.10
CA VAL A 369 15.60 2.60 -20.48
C VAL A 369 15.57 3.79 -21.43
N PRO A 370 16.65 4.02 -22.24
CA PRO A 370 16.79 5.22 -23.03
C PRO A 370 15.63 5.47 -23.99
N GLY A 371 15.17 6.72 -24.07
CA GLY A 371 14.09 7.15 -24.95
C GLY A 371 12.70 6.65 -24.56
N THR A 372 12.54 6.06 -23.37
CA THR A 372 11.26 5.51 -22.90
C THR A 372 10.78 6.09 -21.58
N GLY A 373 11.69 6.65 -20.77
CA GLY A 373 11.39 7.12 -19.41
C GLY A 373 11.10 6.00 -18.41
N VAL A 374 11.28 4.74 -18.77
CA VAL A 374 11.04 3.59 -17.87
C VAL A 374 12.24 3.41 -16.95
N LEU A 375 12.07 3.70 -15.66
CA LEU A 375 13.02 3.35 -14.61
C LEU A 375 12.91 1.86 -14.30
N LEU A 376 14.02 1.13 -14.42
CA LEU A 376 14.06 -0.31 -14.15
C LEU A 376 14.00 -0.59 -12.66
N PRO A 377 13.17 -1.56 -12.21
CA PRO A 377 13.17 -1.99 -10.83
C PRO A 377 14.48 -2.73 -10.49
N LYS A 378 14.82 -2.77 -9.23
CA LYS A 378 15.83 -3.71 -8.73
C LYS A 378 15.23 -5.13 -8.72
N ALA A 379 16.06 -6.14 -8.84
CA ALA A 379 15.61 -7.51 -8.64
C ALA A 379 15.05 -7.68 -7.22
N PRO A 380 13.85 -8.26 -7.04
CA PRO A 380 13.26 -8.44 -5.72
C PRO A 380 14.13 -9.37 -4.87
N GLN A 381 14.21 -9.05 -3.59
CA GLN A 381 14.85 -9.91 -2.60
C GLN A 381 13.74 -10.61 -1.80
N PRO A 382 13.79 -11.93 -1.62
CA PRO A 382 12.78 -12.65 -0.86
C PRO A 382 12.55 -12.03 0.52
N GLY A 383 11.29 -11.71 0.83
CA GLY A 383 10.89 -11.13 2.11
C GLY A 383 11.26 -9.66 2.35
N ALA A 384 11.89 -8.97 1.39
CA ALA A 384 12.25 -7.55 1.55
C ALA A 384 11.07 -6.61 1.30
N ASP A 385 10.18 -6.95 0.37
CA ASP A 385 9.06 -6.11 -0.06
C ASP A 385 7.76 -6.60 0.57
N ASN A 386 7.57 -6.32 1.85
CA ASN A 386 6.31 -6.65 2.51
C ASN A 386 5.31 -5.51 2.26
N LEU A 387 4.65 -5.54 1.11
CA LEU A 387 3.61 -4.61 0.74
C LEU A 387 2.34 -4.93 1.54
N SER A 388 2.01 -4.07 2.48
CA SER A 388 0.90 -4.29 3.40
C SER A 388 -0.24 -3.34 3.08
N ALA A 389 -1.44 -3.90 2.89
CA ALA A 389 -2.67 -3.18 2.67
C ALA A 389 -3.82 -3.94 3.34
N ALA A 390 -4.83 -3.23 3.84
CA ALA A 390 -6.03 -3.84 4.42
C ALA A 390 -7.23 -2.91 4.25
N ILE A 391 -8.42 -3.53 4.15
CA ILE A 391 -9.72 -2.82 4.19
C ILE A 391 -10.63 -3.58 5.16
N VAL A 392 -11.34 -2.85 6.01
CA VAL A 392 -12.40 -3.37 6.89
C VAL A 392 -13.73 -2.85 6.39
N ALA A 393 -14.63 -3.76 6.04
CA ALA A 393 -15.96 -3.41 5.56
C ALA A 393 -17.04 -4.34 6.12
N ASN A 394 -18.25 -3.82 6.24
CA ASN A 394 -19.40 -4.62 6.65
C ASN A 394 -19.77 -5.62 5.55
N ARG A 395 -19.89 -6.89 5.92
CA ARG A 395 -20.15 -7.99 4.97
C ARG A 395 -21.55 -7.98 4.36
N PHE A 396 -22.51 -7.27 4.99
CA PHE A 396 -23.90 -7.27 4.55
C PHE A 396 -24.25 -6.06 3.69
N ASN A 397 -23.74 -4.88 4.06
CA ASN A 397 -24.12 -3.63 3.40
C ASN A 397 -22.94 -2.91 2.71
N GLY A 398 -21.73 -3.48 2.74
CA GLY A 398 -20.55 -2.95 2.07
C GLY A 398 -19.99 -1.64 2.65
N THR A 399 -20.47 -1.20 3.81
CA THR A 399 -19.96 0.03 4.43
C THR A 399 -18.53 -0.17 4.92
N VAL A 400 -17.60 0.69 4.47
CA VAL A 400 -16.19 0.68 4.88
C VAL A 400 -16.02 1.39 6.23
N TYR A 401 -15.23 0.78 7.10
CA TYR A 401 -14.85 1.31 8.42
C TYR A 401 -13.38 1.70 8.51
N PHE A 402 -12.53 1.06 7.70
CA PHE A 402 -11.10 1.30 7.70
C PHE A 402 -10.49 0.94 6.34
N ALA A 403 -9.50 1.70 5.91
CA ALA A 403 -8.51 1.24 4.96
C ALA A 403 -7.14 1.76 5.36
N GLY A 404 -6.13 0.91 5.20
CA GLY A 404 -4.75 1.24 5.57
C GLY A 404 -3.74 0.58 4.65
N THR A 405 -2.60 1.27 4.50
CA THR A 405 -1.40 0.72 3.90
C THR A 405 -0.21 0.97 4.81
N ALA A 406 0.78 0.08 4.74
CA ALA A 406 2.05 0.33 5.40
C ALA A 406 3.23 0.02 4.49
N SER A 407 4.32 0.71 4.76
CA SER A 407 5.62 0.60 4.10
C SER A 407 6.73 0.44 5.14
N GLY A 408 7.87 -0.15 4.76
CA GLY A 408 8.99 -0.34 5.68
C GLY A 408 9.52 -1.77 5.75
N GLY A 409 9.42 -2.55 4.66
CA GLY A 409 9.97 -3.91 4.59
C GLY A 409 9.33 -4.86 5.60
N LEU A 410 10.12 -5.59 6.36
CA LEU A 410 9.64 -6.54 7.36
C LEU A 410 8.78 -5.90 8.47
N ALA A 411 8.95 -4.60 8.71
CA ALA A 411 8.17 -3.90 9.72
C ALA A 411 6.77 -3.49 9.23
N ALA A 412 6.52 -3.47 7.91
CA ALA A 412 5.25 -2.98 7.36
C ALA A 412 4.01 -3.78 7.84
N PRO A 413 4.01 -5.13 7.85
CA PRO A 413 2.88 -5.90 8.37
C PRO A 413 2.57 -5.56 9.84
N ALA A 414 3.59 -5.51 10.69
CA ALA A 414 3.42 -5.18 12.10
C ALA A 414 2.95 -3.73 12.30
N ALA A 415 3.44 -2.80 11.47
CA ALA A 415 3.02 -1.40 11.52
C ALA A 415 1.54 -1.23 11.15
N LEU A 416 1.08 -1.87 10.07
CA LEU A 416 -0.33 -1.85 9.67
C LEU A 416 -1.22 -2.50 10.72
N THR A 417 -0.86 -3.73 11.13
CA THR A 417 -1.67 -4.49 12.10
C THR A 417 -1.77 -3.74 13.42
N ARG A 418 -0.70 -3.11 13.90
CA ARG A 418 -0.78 -2.32 15.12
C ARG A 418 -1.73 -1.14 14.99
N VAL A 419 -1.67 -0.37 13.89
CA VAL A 419 -2.62 0.73 13.66
C VAL A 419 -4.06 0.21 13.65
N MET A 420 -4.30 -0.93 13.03
CA MET A 420 -5.62 -1.57 13.02
C MET A 420 -6.06 -2.00 14.42
N LEU A 421 -5.20 -2.68 15.19
CA LEU A 421 -5.51 -3.12 16.55
C LEU A 421 -5.83 -1.95 17.48
N GLU A 422 -5.00 -0.90 17.46
CA GLU A 422 -5.23 0.26 18.31
C GLU A 422 -6.49 1.04 17.90
N SER A 423 -6.71 1.25 16.61
CA SER A 423 -7.83 2.06 16.13
C SER A 423 -9.14 1.29 16.03
N GLN A 424 -9.16 0.03 15.54
CA GLN A 424 -10.38 -0.72 15.31
C GLN A 424 -10.79 -1.56 16.52
N ASP A 425 -9.82 -2.20 17.17
CA ASP A 425 -10.07 -3.15 18.25
C ASP A 425 -10.03 -2.47 19.62
N SER A 426 -9.05 -1.60 19.88
CA SER A 426 -8.94 -0.88 21.16
C SER A 426 -9.64 0.48 21.19
N GLY A 427 -10.09 1.00 20.05
CA GLY A 427 -10.88 2.23 19.96
C GLY A 427 -10.09 3.54 20.09
N GLU A 428 -8.76 3.50 20.02
CA GLU A 428 -7.90 4.69 20.05
C GLU A 428 -8.15 5.59 18.85
N GLU A 429 -7.93 6.89 19.00
CA GLU A 429 -7.96 7.85 17.90
C GLU A 429 -6.92 7.49 16.83
N LEU A 430 -7.30 7.56 15.54
CA LEU A 430 -6.45 7.09 14.45
C LEU A 430 -5.09 7.81 14.39
N GLU A 431 -5.05 9.13 14.63
CA GLU A 431 -3.79 9.88 14.66
C GLU A 431 -2.86 9.38 15.77
N ALA A 432 -3.40 9.08 16.95
CA ALA A 432 -2.64 8.53 18.07
C ALA A 432 -2.12 7.12 17.73
N ALA A 433 -2.94 6.25 17.15
CA ALA A 433 -2.55 4.91 16.73
C ALA A 433 -1.42 4.93 15.68
N VAL A 434 -1.51 5.83 14.69
CA VAL A 434 -0.48 6.01 13.65
C VAL A 434 0.82 6.59 14.23
N ALA A 435 0.73 7.56 15.16
CA ALA A 435 1.88 8.22 15.75
C ALA A 435 2.59 7.38 16.82
N ALA A 436 1.93 6.37 17.39
CA ALA A 436 2.45 5.57 18.50
C ALA A 436 3.80 4.91 18.17
N PRO A 437 4.76 4.88 19.14
CA PRO A 437 6.04 4.21 18.95
C PRO A 437 5.87 2.75 18.60
N ARG A 438 6.65 2.23 17.66
CA ARG A 438 6.51 0.88 17.14
C ARG A 438 7.57 -0.08 17.65
N LEU A 439 7.20 -1.34 17.66
CA LEU A 439 8.09 -2.46 17.85
C LEU A 439 7.72 -3.59 16.88
N VAL A 440 8.70 -4.42 16.55
CA VAL A 440 8.52 -5.63 15.72
C VAL A 440 9.56 -6.67 16.09
N ASN A 441 9.15 -7.92 16.22
CA ASN A 441 10.04 -9.08 16.18
C ASN A 441 9.89 -9.76 14.81
N VAL A 442 11.01 -10.03 14.15
CA VAL A 442 11.07 -10.57 12.79
C VAL A 442 11.43 -12.06 12.75
N GLY A 443 11.24 -12.75 13.86
CA GLY A 443 11.37 -14.20 14.01
C GLY A 443 12.81 -14.66 14.24
N VAL A 444 13.63 -14.65 13.21
CA VAL A 444 15.02 -15.09 13.27
C VAL A 444 15.92 -14.01 12.68
N PRO A 445 16.92 -13.48 13.47
CA PRO A 445 17.15 -13.75 14.88
C PRO A 445 15.99 -13.32 15.78
N ASP A 446 15.82 -13.96 16.93
CA ASP A 446 14.79 -13.61 17.91
C ASP A 446 15.16 -12.35 18.66
N VAL A 447 14.89 -11.22 18.02
CA VAL A 447 15.19 -9.87 18.48
C VAL A 447 13.97 -9.00 18.26
N THR A 448 13.54 -8.30 19.28
CA THR A 448 12.49 -7.30 19.19
C THR A 448 13.09 -5.92 18.94
N TYR A 449 12.94 -5.43 17.71
CA TYR A 449 13.34 -4.08 17.33
C TYR A 449 12.27 -3.08 17.78
N TYR A 450 12.69 -1.94 18.30
CA TYR A 450 11.77 -0.92 18.81
C TYR A 450 12.27 0.49 18.50
N GLU A 451 11.35 1.41 18.32
CA GLU A 451 11.69 2.82 18.14
C GLU A 451 12.18 3.43 19.46
N PRO A 452 13.25 4.27 19.45
CA PRO A 452 13.78 4.92 20.66
C PRO A 452 12.75 5.72 21.47
N SER A 453 11.66 6.14 20.84
CA SER A 453 10.54 6.84 21.48
C SER A 453 9.58 5.90 22.27
N LEU A 454 9.79 4.58 22.23
CA LEU A 454 9.00 3.65 23.06
C LEU A 454 9.21 3.99 24.55
N PRO A 455 8.14 4.16 25.34
CA PRO A 455 8.22 4.50 26.77
C PRO A 455 9.16 3.57 27.55
N ALA A 456 9.96 4.13 28.45
CA ALA A 456 10.96 3.38 29.22
C ALA A 456 10.37 2.28 30.11
N ASP A 457 9.17 2.49 30.64
CA ASP A 457 8.43 1.50 31.39
C ASP A 457 8.04 0.28 30.55
N LEU A 458 7.61 0.48 29.29
CA LEU A 458 7.35 -0.60 28.35
C LEU A 458 8.62 -1.34 27.95
N GLN A 459 9.73 -0.62 27.70
CA GLN A 459 11.03 -1.25 27.42
C GLN A 459 11.47 -2.13 28.61
N ASN A 460 11.30 -1.62 29.85
CA ASN A 460 11.67 -2.36 31.05
C ASN A 460 10.77 -3.59 31.24
N ALA A 461 9.48 -3.46 31.02
CA ALA A 461 8.54 -4.59 31.10
C ALA A 461 8.90 -5.68 30.08
N LEU A 462 9.18 -5.33 28.83
CA LEU A 462 9.60 -6.29 27.81
C LEU A 462 10.91 -7.00 28.17
N ARG A 463 11.90 -6.28 28.74
CA ARG A 463 13.15 -6.91 29.23
C ARG A 463 12.88 -7.86 30.41
N GLN A 464 11.97 -7.49 31.32
CA GLN A 464 11.55 -8.35 32.44
C GLN A 464 10.83 -9.60 31.94
N TYR A 465 10.07 -9.50 30.84
CA TYR A 465 9.47 -10.65 30.19
C TYR A 465 10.50 -11.53 29.44
N GLY A 466 11.72 -11.05 29.22
CA GLY A 466 12.83 -11.82 28.63
C GLY A 466 13.10 -11.51 27.15
N HIS A 467 12.51 -10.46 26.59
CA HIS A 467 12.80 -10.07 25.20
C HIS A 467 14.21 -9.47 25.04
N ASP A 468 14.95 -9.87 23.99
CA ASP A 468 16.15 -9.15 23.51
C ASP A 468 15.66 -7.90 22.73
N LEU A 469 15.92 -6.72 23.27
CA LEU A 469 15.46 -5.44 22.70
C LEU A 469 16.61 -4.70 22.01
N ARG A 470 16.39 -4.29 20.75
CA ARG A 470 17.32 -3.45 20.00
C ARG A 470 16.63 -2.20 19.45
N PRO A 471 17.23 -1.01 19.68
CA PRO A 471 16.69 0.22 19.10
C PRO A 471 16.88 0.22 17.58
N GLU A 472 15.84 0.64 16.86
CA GLU A 472 15.83 0.79 15.41
C GLU A 472 15.00 2.02 15.04
N SER A 473 15.46 2.83 14.11
CA SER A 473 14.71 3.98 13.63
C SER A 473 13.83 3.61 12.44
N GLY A 474 12.62 4.18 12.38
CA GLY A 474 11.73 4.02 11.22
C GLY A 474 11.12 2.62 11.09
N VAL A 475 10.64 2.04 12.18
CA VAL A 475 9.98 0.73 12.21
C VAL A 475 8.61 0.77 11.52
N GLY A 476 8.64 0.85 10.20
CA GLY A 476 7.46 0.95 9.33
C GLY A 476 6.79 2.32 9.33
N ARG A 477 5.95 2.56 8.33
CA ARG A 477 5.09 3.74 8.19
C ARG A 477 3.72 3.29 7.75
N ALA A 478 2.65 3.94 8.23
CA ALA A 478 1.29 3.61 7.86
C ALA A 478 0.48 4.85 7.50
N ASN A 479 -0.33 4.75 6.46
CA ASN A 479 -1.32 5.74 6.08
C ASN A 479 -2.68 5.07 6.12
N ALA A 480 -3.67 5.70 6.75
CA ALA A 480 -4.97 5.10 6.92
C ALA A 480 -6.08 6.14 7.02
N PHE A 481 -7.30 5.66 6.82
CA PHE A 481 -8.51 6.32 7.31
C PHE A 481 -9.33 5.35 8.15
N ARG A 482 -10.15 5.88 9.04
CA ARG A 482 -11.09 5.16 9.88
C ARG A 482 -12.40 5.94 9.93
N CYS A 483 -13.53 5.25 9.85
CA CYS A 483 -14.87 5.81 10.03
C CYS A 483 -15.57 5.06 11.15
N ILE A 484 -15.72 5.68 12.33
CA ILE A 484 -16.22 5.02 13.54
C ILE A 484 -17.65 4.49 13.37
N ALA A 485 -18.52 5.30 12.80
CA ALA A 485 -19.89 4.91 12.49
C ALA A 485 -20.05 4.23 11.12
N GLY A 486 -18.95 4.10 10.37
CA GLY A 486 -18.96 3.66 8.97
C GLY A 486 -19.13 4.82 7.99
N LEU A 487 -18.40 4.77 6.88
CA LEU A 487 -18.24 5.88 5.94
C LEU A 487 -19.56 6.43 5.39
N ARG A 488 -20.57 5.57 5.20
CA ARG A 488 -21.88 5.96 4.66
C ARG A 488 -22.88 6.38 5.72
N VAL A 489 -22.68 5.92 6.97
CA VAL A 489 -23.63 6.19 8.06
C VAL A 489 -23.41 7.59 8.61
N ASP A 490 -22.16 7.91 8.95
CA ASP A 490 -21.76 9.24 9.40
C ASP A 490 -20.29 9.52 9.01
N PRO A 491 -20.07 10.11 7.83
CA PRO A 491 -18.72 10.49 7.40
C PRO A 491 -18.08 11.57 8.28
N GLY A 492 -18.85 12.28 9.10
CA GLY A 492 -18.33 13.20 10.11
C GLY A 492 -17.50 12.52 11.19
N THR A 493 -17.66 11.20 11.35
CA THR A 493 -16.86 10.37 12.28
C THR A 493 -15.59 9.82 11.63
N CYS A 494 -15.34 10.14 10.36
CA CYS A 494 -14.17 9.66 9.65
C CYS A 494 -12.93 10.47 10.03
N GLN A 495 -11.85 9.75 10.27
CA GLN A 495 -10.53 10.25 10.57
C GLN A 495 -9.57 9.82 9.45
N VAL A 496 -8.64 10.70 9.10
CA VAL A 496 -7.58 10.39 8.12
C VAL A 496 -6.25 10.71 8.76
N ALA A 497 -5.31 9.77 8.73
CA ALA A 497 -4.00 9.98 9.32
C ALA A 497 -2.89 9.48 8.39
N THR A 498 -1.79 10.24 8.34
CA THR A 498 -0.55 9.88 7.67
C THR A 498 0.59 9.87 8.67
N ASP A 499 1.53 8.99 8.41
CA ASP A 499 2.64 8.75 9.33
C ASP A 499 3.65 9.89 9.35
N ARG A 500 3.95 10.41 10.53
CA ARG A 500 4.96 11.47 10.73
C ARG A 500 6.38 11.01 10.44
N ARG A 501 6.62 9.69 10.32
CA ARG A 501 7.90 9.09 9.86
C ARG A 501 8.09 9.26 8.35
N GLY A 502 7.00 9.53 7.63
CA GLY A 502 6.96 9.96 6.24
C GLY A 502 6.62 11.44 6.10
N HIS A 503 6.28 11.85 4.88
CA HIS A 503 5.89 13.21 4.55
C HIS A 503 4.60 13.21 3.72
N GLY A 504 3.70 12.28 4.04
CA GLY A 504 2.44 12.08 3.35
C GLY A 504 1.41 13.18 3.61
N LEU A 505 0.26 13.03 2.97
CA LEU A 505 -0.91 13.87 3.14
C LEU A 505 -2.16 13.01 3.31
N GLY A 506 -3.08 13.46 4.17
CA GLY A 506 -4.40 12.88 4.33
C GLY A 506 -5.47 13.96 4.24
N VAL A 507 -6.56 13.68 3.53
CA VAL A 507 -7.63 14.65 3.26
C VAL A 507 -9.00 13.98 3.35
N VAL A 508 -9.93 14.66 4.02
CA VAL A 508 -11.38 14.44 3.87
C VAL A 508 -11.85 15.32 2.73
N VAL A 509 -12.53 14.75 1.73
CA VAL A 509 -12.98 15.44 0.52
C VAL A 509 -14.47 15.78 0.67
N GLN A 510 -14.78 17.07 0.56
CA GLN A 510 -16.13 17.62 0.62
C GLN A 510 -16.64 17.99 -0.76
#